data_195e2aae6f697111b6196918fe3b6b7c
#
_entry.id   195e2aae6f697111b6196918fe3b6b7c
#
_cell.length_a   1.000
_cell.length_b   1.000
_cell.length_c   1.000
_cell.angle_alpha   90.00
_cell.angle_beta   90.00
_cell.angle_gamma   90.00
#
_symmetry.space_group_name_H-M   'P 1'
#
loop_
_entity.id
_entity.type
_entity.pdbx_description
1 polymer ?
#
loop_
_entity_poly.entity_id
_entity_poly.type
_entity_poly.pdbx_seq_one_letter_code
_entity_poly.pdbx_strand_id
1 'polypeptide(L)'
;MNFEDKVKQLFDEHEVLLSRRNEPQEKENGIITRYKHPILTAAHTPVFWRYDLDEKTNPYLMERIGMNATLNSGAIKWNGKYVLVVRVEGADRKSFFAVAESPNGIDNFRFWDYPVTMPEDVIPATNIYDMRLTAHEDGWIYGIFCAERHDPSAPAGDLSSATATAAIARTKDLKNWERLPDPVSYTHLRAHET
;
A
#
# COMPACT_ATOMS: atom_id res chain seq x y z
N MET A 1 -0.84 28.13 20.34
CA MET A 1 -0.06 27.55 19.21
C MET A 1 -0.75 27.99 17.93
N ASN A 2 -0.02 28.68 17.06
CA ASN A 2 -0.54 29.10 15.75
C ASN A 2 -0.64 27.86 14.79
N PHE A 3 -1.19 28.06 13.60
CA PHE A 3 -1.38 26.97 12.64
C PHE A 3 -0.06 26.37 12.14
N GLU A 4 0.91 27.22 11.84
CA GLU A 4 2.24 26.78 11.37
C GLU A 4 2.98 25.94 12.42
N ASP A 5 2.88 26.33 13.71
CA ASP A 5 3.45 25.53 14.81
C ASP A 5 2.80 24.14 14.90
N LYS A 6 1.48 24.05 14.70
CA LYS A 6 0.76 22.77 14.70
C LYS A 6 1.20 21.90 13.53
N VAL A 7 1.32 22.47 12.34
CA VAL A 7 1.81 21.74 11.15
C VAL A 7 3.23 21.24 11.41
N LYS A 8 4.11 22.09 11.92
CA LYS A 8 5.48 21.69 12.27
C LYS A 8 5.49 20.54 13.27
N GLN A 9 4.72 20.66 14.34
CA GLN A 9 4.61 19.58 15.34
C GLN A 9 4.13 18.27 14.72
N LEU A 10 3.13 18.30 13.83
CA LEU A 10 2.63 17.13 13.14
C LEU A 10 3.72 16.42 12.30
N PHE A 11 4.56 17.19 11.59
CA PHE A 11 5.68 16.62 10.85
C PHE A 11 6.79 16.09 11.79
N ASP A 12 7.09 16.78 12.87
CA ASP A 12 8.09 16.35 13.86
C ASP A 12 7.65 15.01 14.51
N GLU A 13 6.39 14.89 14.91
CA GLU A 13 5.81 13.64 15.44
C GLU A 13 5.82 12.50 14.43
N HIS A 14 5.51 12.81 13.17
CA HIS A 14 5.58 11.84 12.08
C HIS A 14 7.02 11.35 11.84
N GLU A 15 8.00 12.24 11.85
CA GLU A 15 9.42 11.89 11.72
C GLU A 15 9.91 11.00 12.88
N VAL A 16 9.48 11.28 14.11
CA VAL A 16 9.75 10.41 15.27
C VAL A 16 9.19 9.00 15.04
N LEU A 17 7.98 8.88 14.48
CA LEU A 17 7.39 7.59 14.15
C LEU A 17 8.20 6.86 13.06
N LEU A 18 8.56 7.55 11.98
CA LEU A 18 9.29 6.96 10.85
C LEU A 18 10.71 6.50 11.22
N SER A 19 11.37 7.22 12.12
CA SER A 19 12.74 6.95 12.56
C SER A 19 12.82 6.01 13.77
N ARG A 20 11.66 5.56 14.29
CA ARG A 20 11.63 4.66 15.45
C ARG A 20 12.35 3.34 15.17
N ARG A 21 13.34 3.01 15.99
CA ARG A 21 14.01 1.72 15.92
C ARG A 21 13.06 0.58 16.28
N ASN A 22 13.18 -0.50 15.52
CA ASN A 22 12.40 -1.69 15.74
C ASN A 22 13.30 -2.81 16.30
N GLU A 23 13.19 -3.05 17.60
CA GLU A 23 14.00 -4.01 18.30
C GLU A 23 13.39 -5.42 18.26
N PRO A 24 14.19 -6.47 18.25
CA PRO A 24 13.70 -7.83 18.40
C PRO A 24 12.90 -8.01 19.69
N GLN A 25 11.93 -8.92 19.66
CA GLN A 25 11.26 -9.40 20.87
C GLN A 25 12.18 -10.37 21.60
N GLU A 26 12.09 -10.42 22.94
CA GLU A 26 12.93 -11.28 23.77
C GLU A 26 12.74 -12.80 23.52
N LYS A 27 11.55 -13.20 23.03
CA LYS A 27 11.26 -14.61 22.73
C LYS A 27 11.51 -14.91 21.27
N GLU A 28 12.61 -15.55 20.98
CA GLU A 28 12.92 -16.10 19.67
C GLU A 28 12.72 -17.62 19.65
N ASN A 29 12.35 -18.14 18.48
CA ASN A 29 12.26 -19.60 18.28
C ASN A 29 13.47 -20.17 17.52
N GLY A 30 14.52 -19.37 17.32
CA GLY A 30 15.73 -19.75 16.58
C GLY A 30 15.58 -19.81 15.05
N ILE A 31 14.37 -19.60 14.52
CA ILE A 31 14.08 -19.65 13.08
C ILE A 31 13.64 -18.30 12.58
N ILE A 32 12.79 -17.60 13.34
CA ILE A 32 12.18 -16.31 12.96
C ILE A 32 12.40 -15.31 14.08
N THR A 33 12.99 -14.18 13.76
CA THR A 33 13.06 -13.03 14.65
C THR A 33 11.78 -12.20 14.52
N ARG A 34 11.08 -12.01 15.63
CA ARG A 34 9.93 -11.12 15.72
C ARG A 34 10.37 -9.77 16.26
N TYR A 35 9.79 -8.71 15.74
CA TYR A 35 10.09 -7.34 16.17
C TYR A 35 8.93 -6.76 16.98
N LYS A 36 9.23 -5.73 17.80
CA LYS A 36 8.28 -5.13 18.75
C LYS A 36 7.13 -4.38 18.08
N HIS A 37 7.41 -3.80 16.90
CA HIS A 37 6.46 -2.92 16.20
C HIS A 37 6.19 -3.42 14.79
N PRO A 38 4.98 -3.20 14.25
CA PRO A 38 4.75 -3.34 12.83
C PRO A 38 5.63 -2.34 12.06
N ILE A 39 6.13 -2.75 10.90
CA ILE A 39 7.03 -1.92 10.08
C ILE A 39 6.30 -0.74 9.44
N LEU A 40 5.01 -0.89 9.13
CA LEU A 40 4.14 0.14 8.57
C LEU A 40 2.75 0.04 9.19
N THR A 41 2.15 1.19 9.41
CA THR A 41 0.74 1.36 9.78
C THR A 41 0.17 2.53 8.97
N ALA A 42 -1.13 2.77 9.05
CA ALA A 42 -1.76 3.93 8.44
C ALA A 42 -1.08 5.26 8.83
N ALA A 43 -0.60 5.37 10.07
CA ALA A 43 0.10 6.56 10.55
C ALA A 43 1.45 6.83 9.86
N HIS A 44 2.05 5.83 9.20
CA HIS A 44 3.30 6.00 8.45
C HIS A 44 3.07 6.60 7.05
N THR A 45 1.81 6.66 6.57
CA THR A 45 1.53 7.31 5.29
C THR A 45 1.88 8.79 5.34
N PRO A 46 2.28 9.41 4.23
CA PRO A 46 2.66 10.81 4.20
C PRO A 46 1.60 11.72 4.84
N VAL A 47 2.04 12.69 5.63
CA VAL A 47 1.15 13.63 6.33
C VAL A 47 0.18 14.29 5.37
N PHE A 48 0.66 14.74 4.20
CA PHE A 48 -0.15 15.41 3.19
C PHE A 48 -1.15 14.49 2.44
N TRP A 49 -1.10 13.17 2.66
CA TRP A 49 -2.16 12.27 2.21
C TRP A 49 -3.35 12.27 3.16
N ARG A 50 -3.14 12.63 4.41
CA ARG A 50 -4.14 12.56 5.48
C ARG A 50 -4.72 13.91 5.87
N TYR A 51 -3.89 14.95 5.76
CA TYR A 51 -4.23 16.30 6.21
C TYR A 51 -4.23 17.28 5.04
N ASP A 52 -5.26 18.09 5.00
CA ASP A 52 -5.24 19.35 4.28
C ASP A 52 -4.44 20.36 5.11
N LEU A 53 -3.31 20.81 4.57
CA LEU A 53 -2.36 21.68 5.27
C LEU A 53 -2.59 23.18 5.00
N ASP A 54 -3.75 23.55 4.47
CA ASP A 54 -4.16 24.95 4.26
C ASP A 54 -5.03 25.43 5.43
N GLU A 55 -4.58 26.46 6.16
CA GLU A 55 -5.30 27.06 7.28
C GLU A 55 -6.71 27.55 6.88
N LYS A 56 -6.88 28.04 5.63
CA LYS A 56 -8.16 28.55 5.15
C LYS A 56 -9.21 27.47 5.02
N THR A 57 -8.82 26.30 4.64
CA THR A 57 -9.72 25.15 4.40
C THR A 57 -9.75 24.19 5.60
N ASN A 58 -8.69 24.15 6.41
CA ASN A 58 -8.58 23.26 7.58
C ASN A 58 -8.01 23.99 8.84
N PRO A 59 -8.66 25.04 9.37
CA PRO A 59 -8.11 25.89 10.43
C PRO A 59 -7.79 25.15 11.74
N TYR A 60 -8.41 24.01 11.96
CA TYR A 60 -8.18 23.17 13.15
C TYR A 60 -7.15 22.06 12.94
N LEU A 61 -6.59 21.94 11.72
CA LEU A 61 -5.68 20.87 11.32
C LEU A 61 -6.24 19.49 11.63
N MET A 62 -7.49 19.24 11.19
CA MET A 62 -8.14 17.95 11.34
C MET A 62 -7.64 16.97 10.27
N GLU A 63 -7.43 15.71 10.67
CA GLU A 63 -7.24 14.65 9.69
C GLU A 63 -8.54 14.43 8.92
N ARG A 64 -8.52 14.62 7.59
CA ARG A 64 -9.74 14.59 6.76
C ARG A 64 -9.79 13.43 5.81
N ILE A 65 -8.62 12.99 5.35
CA ILE A 65 -8.53 11.86 4.42
C ILE A 65 -8.12 10.65 5.26
N GLY A 66 -9.09 9.86 5.66
CA GLY A 66 -8.84 8.70 6.51
C GLY A 66 -8.05 7.62 5.77
N MET A 67 -6.86 7.28 6.25
CA MET A 67 -6.17 6.03 5.91
C MET A 67 -6.57 5.00 6.94
N ASN A 68 -7.31 3.98 6.51
CA ASN A 68 -7.83 2.95 7.41
C ASN A 68 -6.72 1.98 7.84
N ALA A 69 -5.99 1.44 6.88
CA ALA A 69 -4.97 0.43 7.13
C ALA A 69 -3.88 0.38 6.07
N THR A 70 -2.72 -0.17 6.45
CA THR A 70 -1.73 -0.72 5.55
C THR A 70 -1.77 -2.24 5.69
N LEU A 71 -1.89 -2.94 4.58
CA LEU A 71 -2.15 -4.37 4.53
C LEU A 71 -1.13 -5.05 3.62
N ASN A 72 -1.32 -6.34 3.37
CA ASN A 72 -0.50 -7.23 2.58
C ASN A 72 0.38 -6.55 1.53
N SER A 73 1.70 -6.70 1.67
CA SER A 73 2.68 -6.05 0.80
C SER A 73 3.45 -7.06 -0.02
N GLY A 74 3.71 -6.73 -1.29
CA GLY A 74 4.80 -7.35 -2.04
C GLY A 74 6.13 -6.76 -1.59
N ALA A 75 7.17 -7.57 -1.47
CA ALA A 75 8.48 -7.16 -1.00
C ALA A 75 9.59 -7.66 -1.93
N ILE A 76 10.56 -6.80 -2.21
CA ILE A 76 11.79 -7.13 -2.94
C ILE A 76 12.99 -6.39 -2.36
N LYS A 77 14.19 -6.88 -2.64
CA LYS A 77 15.42 -6.10 -2.50
C LYS A 77 15.74 -5.48 -3.85
N TRP A 78 15.79 -4.16 -3.90
CA TRP A 78 15.99 -3.41 -5.13
C TRP A 78 16.87 -2.19 -4.88
N ASN A 79 17.86 -1.97 -5.76
CA ASN A 79 18.83 -0.87 -5.64
C ASN A 79 19.47 -0.74 -4.24
N GLY A 80 19.77 -1.86 -3.60
CA GLY A 80 20.40 -1.88 -2.28
C GLY A 80 19.47 -1.63 -1.10
N LYS A 81 18.19 -1.37 -1.34
CA LYS A 81 17.15 -1.15 -0.33
C LYS A 81 16.14 -2.30 -0.28
N TYR A 82 15.41 -2.39 0.80
CA TYR A 82 14.23 -3.23 0.92
C TYR A 82 13.01 -2.40 0.54
N VAL A 83 12.29 -2.85 -0.47
CA VAL A 83 11.17 -2.11 -1.04
C VAL A 83 9.89 -2.93 -0.91
N LEU A 84 8.83 -2.25 -0.54
CA LEU A 84 7.49 -2.79 -0.42
C LEU A 84 6.55 -2.07 -1.40
N VAL A 85 5.70 -2.83 -2.08
CA VAL A 85 4.48 -2.28 -2.68
C VAL A 85 3.34 -2.65 -1.74
N VAL A 86 2.89 -1.66 -1.00
CA VAL A 86 1.98 -1.79 0.12
C VAL A 86 0.55 -1.61 -0.36
N ARG A 87 -0.37 -2.48 0.07
CA ARG A 87 -1.79 -2.21 0.01
C ARG A 87 -2.13 -1.16 1.06
N VAL A 88 -2.58 -0.01 0.63
CA VAL A 88 -3.14 1.03 1.51
C VAL A 88 -4.65 1.09 1.28
N GLU A 89 -5.42 1.04 2.36
CA GLU A 89 -6.87 1.12 2.32
C GLU A 89 -7.34 2.45 2.87
N GLY A 90 -8.16 3.16 2.09
CA GLY A 90 -8.81 4.39 2.52
C GLY A 90 -10.04 4.15 3.41
N ALA A 91 -10.61 5.22 3.96
CA ALA A 91 -11.80 5.16 4.78
C ALA A 91 -13.05 4.65 4.00
N ASP A 92 -13.02 4.74 2.69
CA ASP A 92 -14.03 4.22 1.76
C ASP A 92 -13.92 2.70 1.50
N ARG A 93 -12.98 2.02 2.17
CA ARG A 93 -12.66 0.60 1.98
C ARG A 93 -12.09 0.26 0.61
N LYS A 94 -11.72 1.24 -0.20
CA LYS A 94 -11.00 1.03 -1.44
C LYS A 94 -9.51 1.04 -1.20
N SER A 95 -8.81 0.17 -1.91
CA SER A 95 -7.38 0.01 -1.79
C SER A 95 -6.66 0.58 -2.99
N PHE A 96 -5.46 1.06 -2.75
CA PHE A 96 -4.49 1.44 -3.76
C PHE A 96 -3.11 0.93 -3.36
N PHE A 97 -2.17 0.94 -4.28
CA PHE A 97 -0.79 0.58 -3.99
C PHE A 97 0.07 1.81 -3.73
N ALA A 98 1.00 1.66 -2.80
CA ALA A 98 2.00 2.68 -2.50
C ALA A 98 3.35 2.02 -2.26
N VAL A 99 4.42 2.69 -2.69
CA VAL A 99 5.77 2.18 -2.49
C VAL A 99 6.32 2.72 -1.17
N ALA A 100 6.92 1.83 -0.38
CA ALA A 100 7.70 2.21 0.79
C ALA A 100 9.07 1.52 0.74
N GLU A 101 10.10 2.20 1.21
CA GLU A 101 11.46 1.66 1.21
C GLU A 101 12.14 1.78 2.58
N SER A 102 13.07 0.88 2.85
CA SER A 102 13.90 0.86 4.06
C SER A 102 15.33 0.47 3.72
N PRO A 103 16.33 1.02 4.41
CA PRO A 103 17.73 0.63 4.21
C PRO A 103 18.06 -0.77 4.74
N ASN A 104 17.30 -1.29 5.71
CA ASN A 104 17.62 -2.52 6.43
C ASN A 104 16.48 -3.56 6.45
N GLY A 105 15.25 -3.19 6.03
CA GLY A 105 14.10 -4.08 6.02
C GLY A 105 13.47 -4.36 7.40
N ILE A 106 13.90 -3.65 8.43
CA ILE A 106 13.48 -3.83 9.83
C ILE A 106 12.77 -2.60 10.36
N ASP A 107 13.32 -1.43 10.09
CA ASP A 107 12.79 -0.13 10.50
C ASP A 107 13.11 0.94 9.44
N ASN A 108 12.81 2.22 9.76
CA ASN A 108 13.01 3.34 8.84
C ASN A 108 12.33 3.15 7.47
N PHE A 109 11.19 2.50 7.46
CA PHE A 109 10.37 2.44 6.26
C PHE A 109 9.73 3.80 6.00
N ARG A 110 9.88 4.29 4.77
CA ARG A 110 9.30 5.56 4.31
C ARG A 110 8.53 5.34 3.04
N PHE A 111 7.30 5.78 3.02
CA PHE A 111 6.52 5.83 1.77
C PHE A 111 7.12 6.85 0.81
N TRP A 112 7.03 6.56 -0.46
CA TRP A 112 7.23 7.56 -1.50
C TRP A 112 6.08 8.57 -1.49
N ASP A 113 6.31 9.75 -2.06
CA ASP A 113 5.33 10.85 -1.98
C ASP A 113 4.04 10.58 -2.75
N TYR A 114 4.06 9.65 -3.70
CA TYR A 114 2.93 9.39 -4.58
C TYR A 114 2.48 7.93 -4.50
N PRO A 115 1.15 7.69 -4.51
CA PRO A 115 0.61 6.35 -4.73
C PRO A 115 1.01 5.82 -6.12
N VAL A 116 0.98 4.51 -6.27
CA VAL A 116 1.16 3.87 -7.57
C VAL A 116 -0.07 4.15 -8.43
N THR A 117 0.13 4.78 -9.57
CA THR A 117 -0.90 4.89 -10.61
C THR A 117 -0.86 3.62 -11.46
N MET A 118 -1.77 2.69 -11.18
CA MET A 118 -1.89 1.47 -11.95
C MET A 118 -2.69 1.76 -13.23
N PRO A 119 -2.17 1.42 -14.43
CA PRO A 119 -2.95 1.56 -15.65
C PRO A 119 -4.23 0.73 -15.58
N GLU A 120 -5.31 1.31 -16.08
CA GLU A 120 -6.59 0.62 -16.17
C GLU A 120 -6.56 -0.49 -17.21
N ASP A 121 -7.35 -1.52 -16.97
CA ASP A 121 -7.65 -2.57 -17.94
C ASP A 121 -8.85 -2.15 -18.81
N VAL A 122 -9.15 -2.94 -19.84
CA VAL A 122 -10.34 -2.77 -20.68
C VAL A 122 -11.62 -2.69 -19.85
N ILE A 123 -11.70 -3.49 -18.79
CA ILE A 123 -12.77 -3.40 -17.79
C ILE A 123 -12.14 -2.85 -16.50
N PRO A 124 -12.45 -1.62 -16.09
CA PRO A 124 -11.88 -1.03 -14.89
C PRO A 124 -12.15 -1.88 -13.64
N ALA A 125 -11.13 -2.01 -12.80
CA ALA A 125 -11.29 -2.65 -11.51
C ALA A 125 -11.97 -1.68 -10.52
N THR A 126 -12.88 -2.19 -9.72
CA THR A 126 -13.50 -1.44 -8.62
C THR A 126 -12.60 -1.39 -7.38
N ASN A 127 -11.67 -2.34 -7.27
CA ASN A 127 -10.68 -2.41 -6.21
C ASN A 127 -9.47 -3.24 -6.68
N ILE A 128 -8.27 -2.88 -6.22
CA ILE A 128 -7.02 -3.62 -6.48
C ILE A 128 -6.26 -3.80 -5.17
N TYR A 129 -5.72 -5.01 -4.92
CA TYR A 129 -5.05 -5.29 -3.65
C TYR A 129 -4.11 -6.49 -3.70
N ASP A 130 -3.34 -6.65 -2.63
CA ASP A 130 -2.53 -7.83 -2.30
C ASP A 130 -1.46 -8.18 -3.34
N MET A 131 -0.72 -7.17 -3.83
CA MET A 131 0.36 -7.39 -4.78
C MET A 131 1.47 -8.26 -4.20
N ARG A 132 2.01 -9.15 -5.04
CA ARG A 132 3.26 -9.87 -4.82
C ARG A 132 4.25 -9.49 -5.91
N LEU A 133 5.51 -9.32 -5.54
CA LEU A 133 6.56 -8.85 -6.43
C LEU A 133 7.58 -9.94 -6.72
N THR A 134 8.05 -9.97 -7.94
CA THR A 134 9.18 -10.80 -8.37
C THR A 134 10.07 -9.98 -9.30
N ALA A 135 11.34 -9.84 -8.92
CA ALA A 135 12.36 -9.34 -9.85
C ALA A 135 12.75 -10.49 -10.78
N HIS A 136 12.76 -10.24 -12.08
CA HIS A 136 13.06 -11.24 -13.10
C HIS A 136 14.36 -10.92 -13.83
N GLU A 137 14.99 -11.93 -14.41
CA GLU A 137 16.28 -11.82 -15.10
C GLU A 137 16.25 -10.95 -16.36
N ASP A 138 15.06 -10.71 -16.93
CA ASP A 138 14.86 -9.78 -18.06
C ASP A 138 14.93 -8.29 -17.65
N GLY A 139 15.21 -8.02 -16.38
CA GLY A 139 15.32 -6.68 -15.82
C GLY A 139 13.99 -6.01 -15.46
N TRP A 140 12.88 -6.74 -15.55
CA TRP A 140 11.57 -6.28 -15.08
C TRP A 140 11.28 -6.76 -13.65
N ILE A 141 10.48 -5.99 -12.97
CA ILE A 141 9.82 -6.36 -11.72
C ILE A 141 8.35 -6.63 -12.08
N TYR A 142 7.90 -7.84 -11.83
CA TYR A 142 6.52 -8.26 -12.05
C TYR A 142 5.73 -8.19 -10.75
N GLY A 143 4.52 -7.64 -10.84
CA GLY A 143 3.55 -7.61 -9.76
C GLY A 143 2.31 -8.42 -10.13
N ILE A 144 1.98 -9.43 -9.31
CA ILE A 144 0.70 -10.16 -9.41
C ILE A 144 -0.17 -9.68 -8.26
N PHE A 145 -1.42 -9.34 -8.55
CA PHE A 145 -2.34 -8.78 -7.56
C PHE A 145 -3.79 -9.17 -7.86
N CYS A 146 -4.65 -8.95 -6.90
CA CYS A 146 -6.09 -9.13 -7.07
C CYS A 146 -6.71 -7.88 -7.69
N ALA A 147 -7.53 -8.06 -8.71
CA ALA A 147 -8.39 -7.04 -9.28
C ALA A 147 -9.85 -7.46 -9.10
N GLU A 148 -10.61 -6.68 -8.34
CA GLU A 148 -12.04 -6.85 -8.20
C GLU A 148 -12.80 -6.03 -9.24
N ARG A 149 -13.88 -6.62 -9.75
CA ARG A 149 -14.83 -5.96 -10.62
C ARG A 149 -16.24 -6.24 -10.14
N HIS A 150 -17.16 -5.35 -10.41
CA HIS A 150 -18.57 -5.63 -10.13
C HIS A 150 -19.00 -6.91 -10.83
N ASP A 151 -19.75 -7.76 -10.11
CA ASP A 151 -20.28 -9.00 -10.69
C ASP A 151 -21.40 -8.65 -11.67
N PRO A 152 -21.24 -8.90 -12.99
CA PRO A 152 -22.26 -8.60 -13.98
C PRO A 152 -23.53 -9.43 -13.82
N SER A 153 -23.47 -10.53 -13.08
CA SER A 153 -24.63 -11.39 -12.76
C SER A 153 -25.40 -10.94 -11.51
N ALA A 154 -24.88 -9.95 -10.79
CA ALA A 154 -25.53 -9.45 -9.58
C ALA A 154 -26.90 -8.81 -9.85
N PRO A 155 -27.87 -8.95 -8.93
CA PRO A 155 -29.15 -8.29 -9.05
C PRO A 155 -29.02 -6.76 -9.23
N ALA A 156 -29.95 -6.17 -9.94
CA ALA A 156 -29.97 -4.72 -10.13
C ALA A 156 -30.01 -3.99 -8.77
N GLY A 157 -29.07 -3.06 -8.56
CA GLY A 157 -28.91 -2.32 -7.31
C GLY A 157 -28.00 -2.96 -6.26
N ASP A 158 -27.51 -4.18 -6.48
CA ASP A 158 -26.45 -4.74 -5.64
C ASP A 158 -25.09 -4.17 -6.06
N LEU A 159 -24.51 -3.36 -5.17
CA LEU A 159 -23.17 -2.76 -5.34
C LEU A 159 -22.08 -3.51 -4.58
N SER A 160 -22.44 -4.58 -3.88
CA SER A 160 -21.54 -5.32 -3.01
C SER A 160 -20.96 -6.58 -3.67
N SER A 161 -21.69 -7.19 -4.60
CA SER A 161 -21.22 -8.38 -5.30
C SER A 161 -20.09 -8.06 -6.26
N ALA A 162 -18.99 -8.77 -6.12
CA ALA A 162 -17.79 -8.60 -6.92
C ALA A 162 -17.19 -9.96 -7.35
N THR A 163 -16.59 -9.96 -8.51
CA THR A 163 -15.72 -11.03 -8.98
C THR A 163 -14.26 -10.58 -8.87
N ALA A 164 -13.40 -11.45 -8.36
CA ALA A 164 -11.98 -11.20 -8.22
C ALA A 164 -11.17 -12.05 -9.18
N THR A 165 -10.22 -11.45 -9.87
CA THR A 165 -9.31 -12.13 -10.80
C THR A 165 -7.86 -11.82 -10.45
N ALA A 166 -6.95 -12.74 -10.80
CA ALA A 166 -5.54 -12.46 -10.78
C ALA A 166 -5.20 -11.47 -11.89
N ALA A 167 -4.46 -10.45 -11.55
CA ALA A 167 -4.01 -9.42 -12.46
C ALA A 167 -2.49 -9.32 -12.42
N ILE A 168 -1.88 -8.94 -13.53
CA ILE A 168 -0.43 -8.81 -13.62
C ILE A 168 -0.03 -7.47 -14.24
N ALA A 169 1.01 -6.87 -13.67
CA ALA A 169 1.66 -5.70 -14.22
C ALA A 169 3.18 -5.84 -14.07
N ARG A 170 3.95 -5.01 -14.79
CA ARG A 170 5.39 -4.97 -14.65
C ARG A 170 5.90 -3.55 -14.63
N THR A 171 7.09 -3.39 -14.08
CA THR A 171 7.76 -2.09 -13.98
C THR A 171 9.28 -2.28 -13.99
N LYS A 172 10.02 -1.21 -14.29
CA LYS A 172 11.48 -1.14 -14.12
C LYS A 172 11.91 -0.23 -12.99
N ASP A 173 11.01 0.59 -12.49
CA ASP A 173 11.32 1.69 -11.57
C ASP A 173 10.31 1.83 -10.42
N LEU A 174 9.32 0.92 -10.33
CA LEU A 174 8.22 0.93 -9.35
C LEU A 174 7.32 2.17 -9.39
N LYS A 175 7.56 3.08 -10.35
CA LYS A 175 6.76 4.29 -10.60
C LYS A 175 5.87 4.12 -11.82
N ASN A 176 6.50 3.70 -12.91
CA ASN A 176 5.82 3.51 -14.18
C ASN A 176 5.48 2.03 -14.35
N TRP A 177 4.20 1.74 -14.36
CA TRP A 177 3.70 0.38 -14.47
C TRP A 177 3.07 0.13 -15.83
N GLU A 178 3.28 -1.05 -16.35
CA GLU A 178 2.66 -1.55 -17.57
C GLU A 178 1.74 -2.69 -17.19
N ARG A 179 0.44 -2.53 -17.45
CA ARG A 179 -0.52 -3.61 -17.25
C ARG A 179 -0.34 -4.65 -18.36
N LEU A 180 -0.31 -5.91 -17.97
CA LEU A 180 -0.30 -7.04 -18.89
C LEU A 180 -1.67 -7.69 -18.93
N PRO A 181 -1.99 -8.49 -19.97
CA PRO A 181 -3.22 -9.29 -20.00
C PRO A 181 -3.32 -10.17 -18.75
N ASP A 182 -4.51 -10.29 -18.19
CA ASP A 182 -4.74 -11.13 -17.02
C ASP A 182 -4.33 -12.59 -17.34
N PRO A 183 -3.61 -13.25 -16.42
CA PRO A 183 -2.92 -14.52 -16.74
C PRO A 183 -3.86 -15.66 -17.05
N VAL A 184 -5.11 -15.66 -16.59
CA VAL A 184 -6.10 -16.70 -16.91
C VAL A 184 -7.52 -16.17 -16.80
N SER A 185 -8.33 -16.42 -17.81
CA SER A 185 -9.76 -16.11 -17.81
C SER A 185 -10.64 -17.18 -17.13
N TYR A 186 -10.09 -18.30 -16.65
CA TYR A 186 -10.86 -19.47 -16.22
C TYR A 186 -10.61 -19.97 -14.79
N THR A 187 -9.66 -19.41 -14.05
CA THR A 187 -9.45 -19.82 -12.67
C THR A 187 -10.17 -18.87 -11.71
N HIS A 188 -11.27 -19.36 -11.14
CA HIS A 188 -11.81 -18.80 -9.92
C HIS A 188 -10.79 -19.06 -8.80
N LEU A 189 -9.92 -18.10 -8.54
CA LEU A 189 -9.15 -18.09 -7.32
C LEU A 189 -10.12 -17.77 -6.17
N ARG A 190 -10.72 -18.80 -5.61
CA ARG A 190 -11.36 -18.65 -4.30
C ARG A 190 -10.23 -18.35 -3.33
N ALA A 191 -10.20 -17.14 -2.80
CA ALA A 191 -9.48 -16.87 -1.55
C ALA A 191 -10.11 -17.81 -0.52
N HIS A 192 -9.38 -18.84 -0.11
CA HIS A 192 -9.73 -19.59 1.08
C HIS A 192 -9.43 -18.69 2.25
N GLU A 193 -10.46 -18.04 2.75
CA GLU A 193 -10.42 -17.48 4.09
C GLU A 193 -10.29 -18.66 5.06
N THR A 194 -9.11 -18.84 5.58
CA THR A 194 -8.87 -19.67 6.76
C THR A 194 -8.75 -18.79 7.98
#